data_dffe678758223fac41a437fb0fb80c04
#
_entry.id   dffe678758223fac41a437fb0fb80c04
#
_cell.length_a   1.000
_cell.length_b   1.000
_cell.length_c   1.000
_cell.angle_alpha   90.00
_cell.angle_beta   90.00
_cell.angle_gamma   90.00
#
_symmetry.space_group_name_H-M   'P 1'
#
loop_
_entity.id
_entity.type
_entity.pdbx_description
1 polymer ?
#
loop_
_entity_poly.entity_id
_entity_poly.type
_entity_poly.pdbx_seq_one_letter_code
_entity_poly.pdbx_strand_id
1 'polypeptide(L)'
;GRLSEALRQLYECGLPEAEVYLKTALKRTEERVLRLSREGDWSEASRRVEFVEDLSPDLLTRGLLRLGLQATLQQGLWSRAKRYAQCLYDLGESSGALGLALVGLRVRGPEALDKMPLGDLKEVEPYLTDALARAEDATALLALGMLRHREGRHPEAVRYLERAARESKGEPAGMAYHLLAISKRSLGHPMREILGDHKRAHAHRAYPVSMLYRLAQEALQAEEPVLAREFLGRVREAGLQHFHDVGPVLRLVEALEGPWEAFRMLVQSLERTLEPPLEHLELAYRLSRSFSQSSEAETVRGQYLAALYGAGQALGAEGLLLAEHDRNPEALEVLYDLAEHYERTGAYQKAAQTWRKALEVAYYWEKDLELSREILRNLLFLNPTDPDLQLYLEELKATSKALSQLERVPDAWVGTTPDSLMREGLPRFHGEFLVVVGGHTQLRSRMLPYLEAQGLRLDWFDSDGHTAGREIIRRIQSRLERAHGLIIISSYVGHDLSEPVRLEAENLGVPVYITPGRARGATGFLRAVAEFAPQVFKRALKGG
;
A
#
# COMPACT_ATOMS: atom_id res chain seq x y z
N GLY A 1 16.44 23.50 -40.92
CA GLY A 1 15.48 23.82 -41.99
C GLY A 1 15.57 25.26 -42.46
N ARG A 2 14.46 25.88 -42.85
CA ARG A 2 14.42 27.21 -43.45
C ARG A 2 15.14 28.33 -42.68
N LEU A 3 15.12 28.31 -41.34
CA LEU A 3 15.79 29.34 -40.54
C LEU A 3 17.33 29.21 -40.60
N SER A 4 17.85 28.00 -40.60
CA SER A 4 19.29 27.72 -40.72
C SER A 4 19.82 28.13 -42.10
N GLU A 5 19.05 27.84 -43.14
CA GLU A 5 19.39 28.28 -44.50
C GLU A 5 19.38 29.80 -44.64
N ALA A 6 18.35 30.45 -44.07
CA ALA A 6 18.27 31.92 -44.08
C ALA A 6 19.46 32.55 -43.31
N LEU A 7 19.86 31.99 -42.17
CA LEU A 7 21.02 32.46 -41.42
C LEU A 7 22.32 32.36 -42.26
N ARG A 8 22.52 31.23 -42.93
CA ARG A 8 23.69 31.04 -43.81
C ARG A 8 23.71 32.06 -44.95
N GLN A 9 22.61 32.20 -45.68
CA GLN A 9 22.51 33.13 -46.82
C GLN A 9 22.70 34.58 -46.38
N LEU A 10 22.15 34.99 -45.24
CA LEU A 10 22.34 36.35 -44.71
C LEU A 10 23.79 36.59 -44.26
N TYR A 11 24.45 35.60 -43.67
CA TYR A 11 25.84 35.71 -43.27
C TYR A 11 26.78 35.78 -44.49
N GLU A 12 26.58 34.89 -45.47
CA GLU A 12 27.39 34.84 -46.70
C GLU A 12 27.18 36.08 -47.61
N CYS A 13 26.06 36.75 -47.51
CA CYS A 13 25.72 37.92 -48.30
C CYS A 13 26.66 39.11 -48.04
N GLY A 14 27.14 39.29 -46.78
CA GLY A 14 28.12 40.33 -46.43
C GLY A 14 27.69 41.79 -46.64
N LEU A 15 26.42 42.05 -46.99
CA LEU A 15 25.90 43.38 -47.20
C LEU A 15 25.46 44.05 -45.90
N PRO A 16 25.68 45.37 -45.72
CA PRO A 16 25.25 46.06 -44.48
C PRO A 16 23.76 45.93 -44.19
N GLU A 17 22.92 45.92 -45.22
CA GLU A 17 21.47 45.72 -45.08
C GLU A 17 21.11 44.33 -44.55
N ALA A 18 21.91 43.29 -44.86
CA ALA A 18 21.73 41.96 -44.38
C ALA A 18 21.98 41.84 -42.87
N GLU A 19 22.75 42.72 -42.24
CA GLU A 19 23.06 42.70 -40.81
C GLU A 19 21.80 42.83 -39.94
N VAL A 20 20.84 43.66 -40.32
CA VAL A 20 19.57 43.84 -39.59
C VAL A 20 18.74 42.56 -39.62
N TYR A 21 18.68 41.90 -40.79
CA TYR A 21 17.97 40.63 -40.96
C TYR A 21 18.70 39.49 -40.25
N LEU A 22 20.04 39.52 -40.25
CA LEU A 22 20.86 38.55 -39.51
C LEU A 22 20.60 38.61 -37.99
N LYS A 23 20.60 39.83 -37.42
CA LYS A 23 20.25 40.05 -36.00
C LYS A 23 18.84 39.54 -35.70
N THR A 24 17.88 39.76 -36.56
CA THR A 24 16.52 39.26 -36.41
C THR A 24 16.45 37.72 -36.47
N ALA A 25 17.19 37.13 -37.41
CA ALA A 25 17.26 35.67 -37.56
C ALA A 25 17.95 34.99 -36.35
N LEU A 26 19.01 35.59 -35.81
CA LEU A 26 19.68 35.14 -34.58
C LEU A 26 18.72 35.19 -33.37
N LYS A 27 17.97 36.28 -33.23
CA LYS A 27 16.95 36.37 -32.15
C LYS A 27 15.89 35.29 -32.29
N ARG A 28 15.38 35.01 -33.47
CA ARG A 28 14.43 33.90 -33.72
C ARG A 28 15.06 32.53 -33.42
N THR A 29 16.35 32.38 -33.69
CA THR A 29 17.08 31.15 -33.36
C THR A 29 17.16 30.98 -31.83
N GLU A 30 17.50 32.05 -31.12
CA GLU A 30 17.53 32.08 -29.66
C GLU A 30 16.16 31.69 -29.04
N GLU A 31 15.07 32.31 -29.54
CA GLU A 31 13.70 31.99 -29.13
C GLU A 31 13.35 30.52 -29.40
N ARG A 32 13.79 29.97 -30.53
CA ARG A 32 13.56 28.57 -30.88
C ARG A 32 14.36 27.62 -29.99
N VAL A 33 15.63 27.91 -29.70
CA VAL A 33 16.48 27.15 -28.80
C VAL A 33 15.90 27.18 -27.38
N LEU A 34 15.44 28.34 -26.92
CA LEU A 34 14.77 28.49 -25.63
C LEU A 34 13.51 27.62 -25.53
N ARG A 35 12.72 27.55 -26.60
CA ARG A 35 11.54 26.67 -26.65
C ARG A 35 11.93 25.20 -26.54
N LEU A 36 12.89 24.74 -27.34
CA LEU A 36 13.39 23.37 -27.31
C LEU A 36 13.94 22.98 -25.92
N SER A 37 14.64 23.92 -25.28
CA SER A 37 15.12 23.72 -23.92
C SER A 37 13.99 23.53 -22.90
N ARG A 38 12.88 24.25 -23.04
CA ARG A 38 11.66 24.09 -22.20
C ARG A 38 10.93 22.78 -22.48
N GLU A 39 10.96 22.30 -23.71
CA GLU A 39 10.41 21.03 -24.15
C GLU A 39 11.30 19.83 -23.76
N GLY A 40 12.53 20.07 -23.25
CA GLY A 40 13.51 19.05 -22.88
C GLY A 40 14.28 18.46 -24.07
N ASP A 41 14.12 19.01 -25.29
CA ASP A 41 14.88 18.56 -26.47
C ASP A 41 16.26 19.21 -26.54
N TRP A 42 17.10 18.80 -25.60
CA TRP A 42 18.48 19.30 -25.46
C TRP A 42 19.34 18.97 -26.67
N SER A 43 19.06 17.88 -27.37
CA SER A 43 19.83 17.46 -28.56
C SER A 43 19.63 18.43 -29.72
N GLU A 44 18.39 18.77 -30.02
CA GLU A 44 18.11 19.71 -31.08
C GLU A 44 18.50 21.14 -30.68
N ALA A 45 18.34 21.51 -29.40
CA ALA A 45 18.81 22.80 -28.87
C ALA A 45 20.31 22.97 -29.09
N SER A 46 21.12 21.97 -28.69
CA SER A 46 22.58 21.99 -28.89
C SER A 46 22.97 22.09 -30.37
N ARG A 47 22.36 21.26 -31.22
CA ARG A 47 22.64 21.29 -32.69
C ARG A 47 22.39 22.64 -33.31
N ARG A 48 21.38 23.39 -32.86
CA ARG A 48 21.08 24.74 -33.39
C ARG A 48 22.10 25.77 -32.94
N VAL A 49 22.58 25.71 -31.70
CA VAL A 49 23.67 26.59 -31.24
C VAL A 49 24.97 26.27 -31.99
N GLU A 50 25.28 24.96 -32.15
CA GLU A 50 26.41 24.47 -32.91
C GLU A 50 26.38 24.96 -34.35
N PHE A 51 25.23 24.92 -35.01
CA PHE A 51 25.07 25.44 -36.35
C PHE A 51 25.44 26.93 -36.45
N VAL A 52 25.08 27.75 -35.45
CA VAL A 52 25.46 29.19 -35.44
C VAL A 52 26.96 29.34 -35.18
N GLU A 53 27.53 28.52 -34.27
CA GLU A 53 28.98 28.47 -33.99
C GLU A 53 29.77 28.11 -35.24
N ASP A 54 29.32 27.13 -36.03
CA ASP A 54 29.96 26.67 -37.27
C ASP A 54 29.90 27.70 -38.40
N LEU A 55 28.88 28.57 -38.42
CA LEU A 55 28.84 29.70 -39.37
C LEU A 55 29.90 30.74 -39.00
N SER A 56 29.90 31.19 -37.77
CA SER A 56 30.94 32.03 -37.19
C SER A 56 30.77 32.09 -35.68
N PRO A 57 31.83 31.86 -34.88
CA PRO A 57 31.79 32.04 -33.43
C PRO A 57 31.31 33.44 -32.98
N ASP A 58 31.60 34.49 -33.77
CA ASP A 58 31.20 35.87 -33.49
C ASP A 58 29.69 36.10 -33.53
N LEU A 59 28.92 35.18 -34.11
CA LEU A 59 27.46 35.23 -34.15
C LEU A 59 26.81 34.71 -32.85
N LEU A 60 27.58 34.10 -31.97
CA LEU A 60 27.07 33.60 -30.73
C LEU A 60 26.74 34.75 -29.76
N THR A 61 25.46 35.08 -29.68
CA THR A 61 24.97 36.03 -28.67
C THR A 61 25.15 35.48 -27.26
N ARG A 62 25.18 36.36 -26.24
CA ARG A 62 25.19 35.94 -24.82
C ARG A 62 24.05 34.99 -24.50
N GLY A 63 22.85 35.20 -25.08
CA GLY A 63 21.70 34.34 -24.93
C GLY A 63 21.93 32.93 -25.50
N LEU A 64 22.45 32.85 -26.75
CA LEU A 64 22.80 31.57 -27.37
C LEU A 64 23.91 30.85 -26.64
N LEU A 65 24.94 31.55 -26.13
CA LEU A 65 26.00 30.95 -25.31
C LEU A 65 25.44 30.35 -24.02
N ARG A 66 24.54 31.04 -23.30
CA ARG A 66 23.89 30.51 -22.09
C ARG A 66 23.03 29.27 -22.39
N LEU A 67 22.23 29.32 -23.45
CA LEU A 67 21.39 28.19 -23.87
C LEU A 67 22.24 27.02 -24.38
N GLY A 68 23.32 27.30 -25.11
CA GLY A 68 24.28 26.31 -25.58
C GLY A 68 25.02 25.63 -24.40
N LEU A 69 25.44 26.40 -23.42
CA LEU A 69 26.03 25.89 -22.19
C LEU A 69 25.06 24.95 -21.47
N GLN A 70 23.83 25.38 -21.26
CA GLN A 70 22.80 24.56 -20.62
C GLN A 70 22.56 23.26 -21.40
N ALA A 71 22.35 23.33 -22.71
CA ALA A 71 22.09 22.16 -23.53
C ALA A 71 23.26 21.16 -23.55
N THR A 72 24.49 21.66 -23.61
CA THR A 72 25.70 20.81 -23.62
C THR A 72 25.98 20.17 -22.26
N LEU A 73 25.69 20.88 -21.15
CA LEU A 73 25.74 20.30 -19.79
C LEU A 73 24.74 19.15 -19.66
N GLN A 74 23.50 19.35 -20.07
CA GLN A 74 22.44 18.32 -19.97
C GLN A 74 22.78 17.05 -20.78
N GLN A 75 23.49 17.19 -21.90
CA GLN A 75 23.94 16.08 -22.72
C GLN A 75 25.27 15.48 -22.26
N GLY A 76 25.99 16.11 -21.33
CA GLY A 76 27.32 15.68 -20.92
C GLY A 76 28.43 15.95 -21.95
N LEU A 77 28.24 16.93 -22.84
CA LEU A 77 29.21 17.35 -23.86
C LEU A 77 30.27 18.30 -23.25
N TRP A 78 31.03 17.80 -22.30
CA TRP A 78 31.88 18.59 -21.40
C TRP A 78 32.88 19.51 -22.10
N SER A 79 33.52 19.08 -23.19
CA SER A 79 34.48 19.90 -23.92
C SER A 79 33.81 21.13 -24.56
N ARG A 80 32.61 20.97 -25.08
CA ARG A 80 31.84 22.07 -25.68
C ARG A 80 31.26 22.97 -24.59
N ALA A 81 30.70 22.37 -23.53
CA ALA A 81 30.23 23.12 -22.37
C ALA A 81 31.33 24.01 -21.78
N LYS A 82 32.58 23.49 -21.69
CA LYS A 82 33.73 24.28 -21.24
C LYS A 82 34.00 25.48 -22.13
N ARG A 83 33.95 25.33 -23.45
CA ARG A 83 34.15 26.45 -24.37
C ARG A 83 33.08 27.54 -24.16
N TYR A 84 31.83 27.19 -24.15
CA TYR A 84 30.74 28.15 -23.93
C TYR A 84 30.82 28.80 -22.55
N ALA A 85 31.16 28.06 -21.51
CA ALA A 85 31.36 28.60 -20.18
C ALA A 85 32.53 29.58 -20.15
N GLN A 86 33.66 29.26 -20.83
CA GLN A 86 34.81 30.14 -20.91
C GLN A 86 34.47 31.46 -21.64
N CYS A 87 33.79 31.39 -22.78
CA CYS A 87 33.34 32.59 -23.49
C CYS A 87 32.45 33.50 -22.62
N LEU A 88 31.51 32.91 -21.88
CA LEU A 88 30.65 33.66 -20.96
C LEU A 88 31.44 34.22 -19.78
N TYR A 89 32.44 33.48 -19.28
CA TYR A 89 33.32 33.92 -18.22
C TYR A 89 34.16 35.15 -18.64
N ASP A 90 34.72 35.08 -19.83
CA ASP A 90 35.52 36.19 -20.42
C ASP A 90 34.67 37.43 -20.69
N LEU A 91 33.37 37.23 -20.97
CA LEU A 91 32.37 38.31 -21.10
C LEU A 91 31.90 38.89 -19.74
N GLY A 92 32.44 38.42 -18.65
CA GLY A 92 32.08 38.87 -17.31
C GLY A 92 30.76 38.31 -16.75
N GLU A 93 30.21 37.28 -17.36
CA GLU A 93 28.95 36.68 -16.97
C GLU A 93 29.11 35.70 -15.79
N SER A 94 28.22 35.78 -14.79
CA SER A 94 28.22 34.83 -13.65
C SER A 94 27.95 33.38 -14.10
N SER A 95 27.07 33.22 -15.13
CA SER A 95 26.76 31.91 -15.73
C SER A 95 28.01 31.22 -16.32
N GLY A 96 29.00 31.99 -16.76
CA GLY A 96 30.27 31.44 -17.22
C GLY A 96 31.10 30.82 -16.09
N ALA A 97 31.28 31.54 -14.97
CA ALA A 97 31.97 31.04 -13.80
C ALA A 97 31.24 29.79 -13.24
N LEU A 98 29.91 29.84 -13.09
CA LEU A 98 29.12 28.67 -12.67
C LEU A 98 29.28 27.49 -13.64
N GLY A 99 29.24 27.77 -14.94
CA GLY A 99 29.43 26.76 -15.98
C GLY A 99 30.79 26.06 -15.88
N LEU A 100 31.86 26.80 -15.65
CA LEU A 100 33.20 26.24 -15.45
C LEU A 100 33.25 25.34 -14.19
N ALA A 101 32.56 25.73 -13.10
CA ALA A 101 32.45 24.90 -11.91
C ALA A 101 31.71 23.59 -12.21
N LEU A 102 30.54 23.65 -12.87
CA LEU A 102 29.74 22.45 -13.21
C LEU A 102 30.49 21.52 -14.19
N VAL A 103 31.21 22.07 -15.15
CA VAL A 103 32.07 21.30 -16.06
C VAL A 103 33.22 20.63 -15.30
N GLY A 104 33.86 21.35 -14.39
CA GLY A 104 34.93 20.79 -13.54
C GLY A 104 34.44 19.60 -12.73
N LEU A 105 33.27 19.72 -12.15
CA LEU A 105 32.59 18.64 -11.41
C LEU A 105 31.99 17.53 -12.30
N ARG A 106 31.89 17.76 -13.61
CA ARG A 106 31.16 16.89 -14.56
C ARG A 106 29.74 16.61 -14.13
N VAL A 107 29.02 17.59 -13.64
CA VAL A 107 27.63 17.53 -13.22
C VAL A 107 26.72 18.29 -14.17
N ARG A 108 25.53 17.73 -14.41
CA ARG A 108 24.54 18.33 -15.34
C ARG A 108 23.72 19.44 -14.69
N GLY A 109 23.58 19.40 -13.37
CA GLY A 109 22.80 20.35 -12.62
C GLY A 109 23.04 20.24 -11.11
N PRO A 110 22.39 21.10 -10.31
CA PRO A 110 22.62 21.19 -8.87
C PRO A 110 22.23 19.93 -8.10
N GLU A 111 21.30 19.12 -8.61
CA GLU A 111 20.84 17.89 -8.01
C GLU A 111 21.93 16.82 -7.89
N ALA A 112 22.96 16.89 -8.73
CA ALA A 112 24.07 15.96 -8.71
C ALA A 112 25.20 16.35 -7.73
N LEU A 113 25.17 17.57 -7.20
CA LEU A 113 26.21 18.10 -6.29
C LEU A 113 26.32 17.29 -4.99
N ASP A 114 25.21 16.72 -4.53
CA ASP A 114 25.13 15.93 -3.29
C ASP A 114 26.11 14.74 -3.26
N LYS A 115 26.39 14.18 -4.42
CA LYS A 115 27.24 12.99 -4.59
C LYS A 115 28.71 13.31 -4.86
N MET A 116 29.08 14.59 -4.97
CA MET A 116 30.45 14.98 -5.33
C MET A 116 31.42 14.80 -4.18
N PRO A 117 32.66 14.31 -4.43
CA PRO A 117 33.72 14.30 -3.45
C PRO A 117 34.05 15.72 -2.94
N LEU A 118 34.46 15.82 -1.69
CA LEU A 118 34.84 17.12 -1.08
C LEU A 118 35.99 17.78 -1.82
N GLY A 119 36.97 16.98 -2.28
CA GLY A 119 38.12 17.48 -3.06
C GLY A 119 37.68 18.20 -4.32
N ASP A 120 36.82 17.59 -5.10
CA ASP A 120 36.32 18.15 -6.36
C ASP A 120 35.55 19.46 -6.13
N LEU A 121 34.75 19.54 -5.06
CA LEU A 121 34.07 20.79 -4.68
C LEU A 121 35.04 21.90 -4.31
N LYS A 122 36.19 21.58 -3.66
CA LYS A 122 37.24 22.55 -3.34
C LYS A 122 37.95 23.05 -4.59
N GLU A 123 38.21 22.21 -5.56
CA GLU A 123 38.85 22.61 -6.81
C GLU A 123 38.03 23.65 -7.58
N VAL A 124 36.71 23.60 -7.52
CA VAL A 124 35.83 24.54 -8.23
C VAL A 124 35.37 25.73 -7.38
N GLU A 125 35.75 25.78 -6.09
CA GLU A 125 35.39 26.88 -5.17
C GLU A 125 35.71 28.28 -5.71
N PRO A 126 36.86 28.54 -6.36
CA PRO A 126 37.17 29.85 -6.90
C PRO A 126 36.13 30.30 -7.94
N TYR A 127 35.67 29.40 -8.82
CA TYR A 127 34.67 29.70 -9.81
C TYR A 127 33.28 29.94 -9.19
N LEU A 128 32.92 29.18 -8.15
CA LEU A 128 31.66 29.40 -7.42
C LEU A 128 31.64 30.74 -6.70
N THR A 129 32.77 31.11 -6.11
CA THR A 129 32.93 32.39 -5.41
C THR A 129 32.87 33.56 -6.40
N ASP A 130 33.54 33.43 -7.55
CA ASP A 130 33.51 34.44 -8.60
C ASP A 130 32.11 34.58 -9.25
N ALA A 131 31.40 33.47 -9.42
CA ALA A 131 30.00 33.50 -9.86
C ALA A 131 29.14 34.37 -8.93
N LEU A 132 29.29 34.19 -7.60
CA LEU A 132 28.53 34.97 -6.61
C LEU A 132 28.98 36.42 -6.52
N ALA A 133 30.24 36.70 -6.79
CA ALA A 133 30.73 38.08 -6.85
C ALA A 133 30.15 38.87 -8.00
N ARG A 134 29.77 38.19 -9.10
CA ARG A 134 29.16 38.79 -10.30
C ARG A 134 27.65 38.89 -10.21
N ALA A 135 27.00 37.87 -9.68
CA ALA A 135 25.55 37.85 -9.49
C ALA A 135 25.13 36.82 -8.42
N GLU A 136 24.01 37.07 -7.75
CA GLU A 136 23.43 36.07 -6.84
C GLU A 136 22.89 34.88 -7.65
N ASP A 137 23.49 33.72 -7.44
CA ASP A 137 23.12 32.48 -8.13
C ASP A 137 22.82 31.37 -7.11
N ALA A 138 21.62 30.85 -7.17
CA ALA A 138 21.14 29.84 -6.23
C ALA A 138 21.95 28.54 -6.27
N THR A 139 22.46 28.14 -7.43
CA THR A 139 23.27 26.92 -7.58
C THR A 139 24.66 27.11 -6.96
N ALA A 140 25.27 28.27 -7.19
CA ALA A 140 26.56 28.61 -6.56
C ALA A 140 26.42 28.71 -5.04
N LEU A 141 25.34 29.32 -4.53
CA LEU A 141 25.02 29.37 -3.10
C LEU A 141 24.84 27.97 -2.50
N LEU A 142 24.10 27.10 -3.18
CA LEU A 142 23.91 25.72 -2.74
C LEU A 142 25.23 24.96 -2.70
N ALA A 143 26.04 25.03 -3.77
CA ALA A 143 27.32 24.33 -3.84
C ALA A 143 28.31 24.79 -2.76
N LEU A 144 28.43 26.10 -2.51
CA LEU A 144 29.25 26.64 -1.45
C LEU A 144 28.71 26.28 -0.07
N GLY A 145 27.40 26.32 0.12
CA GLY A 145 26.75 25.86 1.35
C GLY A 145 27.06 24.40 1.66
N MET A 146 27.01 23.53 0.66
CA MET A 146 27.39 22.12 0.77
C MET A 146 28.88 21.95 1.10
N LEU A 147 29.73 22.69 0.40
CA LEU A 147 31.17 22.66 0.67
C LEU A 147 31.47 23.04 2.14
N ARG A 148 30.93 24.16 2.61
CA ARG A 148 31.08 24.61 4.01
C ARG A 148 30.52 23.63 5.02
N HIS A 149 29.33 23.04 4.71
CA HIS A 149 28.75 21.99 5.56
C HIS A 149 29.67 20.79 5.72
N ARG A 150 30.24 20.28 4.61
CA ARG A 150 31.15 19.12 4.63
C ARG A 150 32.52 19.43 5.24
N GLU A 151 32.94 20.70 5.23
CA GLU A 151 34.15 21.17 5.95
C GLU A 151 33.92 21.35 7.45
N GLY A 152 32.68 21.18 7.94
CA GLY A 152 32.30 21.46 9.33
C GLY A 152 32.18 22.95 9.65
N ARG A 153 32.27 23.83 8.65
CA ARG A 153 32.11 25.30 8.78
C ARG A 153 30.61 25.66 8.79
N HIS A 154 29.89 25.10 9.75
CA HIS A 154 28.42 25.18 9.82
C HIS A 154 27.86 26.62 9.86
N PRO A 155 28.50 27.62 10.55
CA PRO A 155 27.99 29.00 10.52
C PRO A 155 27.98 29.61 9.13
N GLU A 156 28.98 29.31 8.31
CA GLU A 156 29.03 29.78 6.92
C GLU A 156 28.08 29.00 6.04
N ALA A 157 27.99 27.68 6.25
CA ALA A 157 27.06 26.83 5.55
C ALA A 157 25.62 27.35 5.72
N VAL A 158 25.18 27.67 6.94
CA VAL A 158 23.87 28.23 7.23
C VAL A 158 23.61 29.51 6.40
N ARG A 159 24.57 30.44 6.35
CA ARG A 159 24.42 31.71 5.59
C ARG A 159 24.18 31.44 4.08
N TYR A 160 24.96 30.55 3.49
CA TYR A 160 24.82 30.20 2.07
C TYR A 160 23.53 29.43 1.81
N LEU A 161 23.20 28.43 2.65
CA LEU A 161 22.04 27.58 2.47
C LEU A 161 20.72 28.32 2.68
N GLU A 162 20.65 29.28 3.63
CA GLU A 162 19.45 30.13 3.79
C GLU A 162 19.17 30.98 2.56
N ARG A 163 20.21 31.50 1.93
CA ARG A 163 20.05 32.25 0.68
C ARG A 163 19.68 31.31 -0.46
N ALA A 164 20.38 30.19 -0.61
CA ALA A 164 20.07 29.17 -1.61
C ALA A 164 18.61 28.70 -1.50
N ALA A 165 18.12 28.44 -0.30
CA ALA A 165 16.77 27.97 -0.07
C ALA A 165 15.68 29.00 -0.46
N ARG A 166 15.97 30.30 -0.35
CA ARG A 166 15.06 31.38 -0.77
C ARG A 166 15.00 31.56 -2.28
N GLU A 167 16.14 31.43 -2.93
CA GLU A 167 16.29 31.69 -4.37
C GLU A 167 15.98 30.45 -5.24
N SER A 168 16.06 29.25 -4.66
CA SER A 168 15.81 27.99 -5.38
C SER A 168 14.33 27.58 -5.34
N LYS A 169 13.95 26.74 -6.32
CA LYS A 169 12.64 26.06 -6.36
C LYS A 169 12.84 24.56 -6.59
N GLY A 170 11.84 23.77 -6.21
CA GLY A 170 11.88 22.32 -6.42
C GLY A 170 12.99 21.62 -5.63
N GLU A 171 13.59 20.59 -6.22
CA GLU A 171 14.56 19.74 -5.54
C GLU A 171 15.80 20.48 -5.00
N PRO A 172 16.41 21.48 -5.69
CA PRO A 172 17.51 22.27 -5.12
C PRO A 172 17.11 23.02 -3.84
N ALA A 173 15.91 23.56 -3.76
CA ALA A 173 15.39 24.17 -2.53
C ALA A 173 15.26 23.12 -1.40
N GLY A 174 14.72 21.95 -1.74
CA GLY A 174 14.63 20.82 -0.80
C GLY A 174 15.98 20.39 -0.24
N MET A 175 17.00 20.34 -1.10
CA MET A 175 18.38 20.03 -0.71
C MET A 175 18.95 21.12 0.21
N ALA A 176 18.76 22.40 -0.15
CA ALA A 176 19.22 23.52 0.66
C ALA A 176 18.60 23.50 2.07
N TYR A 177 17.29 23.32 2.20
CA TYR A 177 16.61 23.20 3.51
C TYR A 177 17.07 21.98 4.28
N HIS A 178 17.30 20.84 3.62
CA HIS A 178 17.80 19.63 4.27
C HIS A 178 19.18 19.84 4.91
N LEU A 179 20.11 20.38 4.15
CA LEU A 179 21.47 20.66 4.63
C LEU A 179 21.48 21.78 5.68
N LEU A 180 20.59 22.77 5.54
CA LEU A 180 20.39 23.83 6.51
C LEU A 180 19.96 23.24 7.87
N ALA A 181 18.99 22.34 7.88
CA ALA A 181 18.55 21.66 9.09
C ALA A 181 19.68 20.88 9.78
N ILE A 182 20.49 20.15 8.99
CA ILE A 182 21.64 19.40 9.54
C ILE A 182 22.70 20.36 10.07
N SER A 183 23.01 21.45 9.36
CA SER A 183 24.00 22.44 9.81
C SER A 183 23.56 23.16 11.08
N LYS A 184 22.28 23.55 11.18
CA LYS A 184 21.69 24.13 12.39
C LYS A 184 21.73 23.16 13.57
N ARG A 185 21.49 21.86 13.33
CA ARG A 185 21.64 20.83 14.37
C ARG A 185 23.06 20.76 14.92
N SER A 186 24.06 20.81 14.06
CA SER A 186 25.47 20.83 14.47
C SER A 186 25.87 22.09 15.27
N LEU A 187 25.10 23.17 15.10
CA LEU A 187 25.26 24.42 15.85
C LEU A 187 24.42 24.49 17.14
N GLY A 188 23.62 23.48 17.42
CA GLY A 188 22.77 23.44 18.60
C GLY A 188 21.56 24.40 18.52
N HIS A 189 21.07 24.72 17.32
CA HIS A 189 19.83 25.50 17.16
C HIS A 189 18.63 24.79 17.78
N PRO A 190 17.56 25.53 18.15
CA PRO A 190 16.34 24.94 18.68
C PRO A 190 15.75 23.87 17.73
N MET A 191 15.34 22.74 18.31
CA MET A 191 14.84 21.60 17.51
C MET A 191 13.64 21.99 16.64
N ARG A 192 12.80 22.91 17.10
CA ARG A 192 11.66 23.44 16.33
C ARG A 192 12.09 24.07 15.00
N GLU A 193 13.19 24.83 14.98
CA GLU A 193 13.73 25.43 13.73
C GLU A 193 14.24 24.36 12.79
N ILE A 194 15.01 23.39 13.33
CA ILE A 194 15.57 22.27 12.59
C ILE A 194 14.46 21.45 11.93
N LEU A 195 13.43 21.08 12.69
CA LEU A 195 12.28 20.34 12.19
C LEU A 195 11.47 21.17 11.18
N GLY A 196 11.37 22.48 11.39
CA GLY A 196 10.74 23.40 10.43
C GLY A 196 11.46 23.42 9.09
N ASP A 197 12.79 23.40 9.09
CA ASP A 197 13.59 23.31 7.86
C ASP A 197 13.46 21.92 7.20
N HIS A 198 13.44 20.83 7.96
CA HIS A 198 13.14 19.49 7.42
C HIS A 198 11.74 19.40 6.79
N LYS A 199 10.74 20.04 7.38
CA LYS A 199 9.39 20.14 6.82
C LYS A 199 9.40 20.85 5.47
N ARG A 200 10.10 22.01 5.38
CA ARG A 200 10.26 22.74 4.11
C ARG A 200 11.01 21.90 3.09
N ALA A 201 12.07 21.22 3.50
CA ALA A 201 12.83 20.33 2.63
C ALA A 201 11.93 19.24 2.04
N HIS A 202 11.10 18.61 2.86
CA HIS A 202 10.18 17.57 2.41
C HIS A 202 9.12 18.08 1.43
N ALA A 203 8.68 19.33 1.54
CA ALA A 203 7.75 19.94 0.59
C ALA A 203 8.30 20.04 -0.84
N HIS A 204 9.63 20.02 -0.98
CA HIS A 204 10.33 20.15 -2.26
C HIS A 204 11.07 18.88 -2.71
N ARG A 205 11.39 18.00 -1.78
CA ARG A 205 12.12 16.76 -2.01
C ARG A 205 11.49 15.63 -1.18
N ALA A 206 11.10 14.54 -1.84
CA ALA A 206 10.56 13.38 -1.15
C ALA A 206 11.61 12.76 -0.20
N TYR A 207 11.25 12.65 1.07
CA TYR A 207 12.06 11.93 2.05
C TYR A 207 11.70 10.45 2.07
N PRO A 208 12.68 9.57 2.33
CA PRO A 208 12.39 8.18 2.65
C PRO A 208 11.47 8.09 3.88
N VAL A 209 10.55 7.12 3.88
CA VAL A 209 9.58 6.93 4.97
C VAL A 209 10.26 6.73 6.33
N SER A 210 11.40 6.03 6.35
CA SER A 210 12.23 5.84 7.54
C SER A 210 12.76 7.16 8.11
N MET A 211 13.07 8.12 7.25
CA MET A 211 13.49 9.46 7.69
C MET A 211 12.33 10.24 8.27
N LEU A 212 11.15 10.22 7.64
CA LEU A 212 9.94 10.86 8.15
C LEU A 212 9.56 10.32 9.53
N TYR A 213 9.64 9.01 9.70
CA TYR A 213 9.44 8.36 10.99
C TYR A 213 10.42 8.86 12.06
N ARG A 214 11.72 8.93 11.73
CA ARG A 214 12.73 9.45 12.66
C ARG A 214 12.47 10.90 13.03
N LEU A 215 12.10 11.76 12.07
CA LEU A 215 11.74 13.14 12.33
C LEU A 215 10.51 13.28 13.22
N ALA A 216 9.52 12.39 13.06
CA ALA A 216 8.36 12.34 13.95
C ALA A 216 8.75 11.97 15.39
N GLN A 217 9.67 11.01 15.57
CA GLN A 217 10.21 10.66 16.90
C GLN A 217 10.98 11.83 17.54
N GLU A 218 11.86 12.47 16.78
CA GLU A 218 12.63 13.62 17.24
C GLU A 218 11.72 14.79 17.63
N ALA A 219 10.65 15.01 16.85
CA ALA A 219 9.66 16.04 17.15
C ALA A 219 8.89 15.75 18.45
N LEU A 220 8.53 14.48 18.68
CA LEU A 220 7.88 14.09 19.95
C LEU A 220 8.83 14.28 21.14
N GLN A 221 10.09 13.87 21.00
CA GLN A 221 11.10 14.05 22.06
C GLN A 221 11.40 15.52 22.35
N ALA A 222 11.24 16.38 21.35
CA ALA A 222 11.42 17.83 21.49
C ALA A 222 10.16 18.58 21.97
N GLU A 223 9.13 17.83 22.39
CA GLU A 223 7.84 18.39 22.84
C GLU A 223 7.12 19.22 21.74
N GLU A 224 7.32 18.87 20.47
CA GLU A 224 6.68 19.49 19.31
C GLU A 224 5.64 18.54 18.67
N PRO A 225 4.51 18.27 19.36
CA PRO A 225 3.55 17.22 18.92
C PRO A 225 2.86 17.56 17.61
N VAL A 226 2.75 18.83 17.24
CA VAL A 226 2.15 19.26 15.98
C VAL A 226 3.03 18.82 14.80
N LEU A 227 4.34 19.06 14.88
CA LEU A 227 5.29 18.62 13.86
C LEU A 227 5.41 17.10 13.83
N ALA A 228 5.37 16.44 15.01
CA ALA A 228 5.38 15.00 15.11
C ALA A 228 4.20 14.37 14.35
N ARG A 229 2.97 14.88 14.56
CA ARG A 229 1.77 14.42 13.84
C ARG A 229 1.86 14.68 12.34
N GLU A 230 2.45 15.79 11.93
CA GLU A 230 2.59 16.12 10.51
C GLU A 230 3.52 15.14 9.79
N PHE A 231 4.71 14.85 10.36
CA PHE A 231 5.60 13.83 9.82
C PHE A 231 4.99 12.43 9.86
N LEU A 232 4.30 12.10 10.96
CA LEU A 232 3.59 10.83 11.10
C LEU A 232 2.46 10.68 10.08
N GLY A 233 1.73 11.76 9.77
CA GLY A 233 0.73 11.78 8.71
C GLY A 233 1.31 11.33 7.36
N ARG A 234 2.52 11.77 7.02
CA ARG A 234 3.24 11.33 5.81
C ARG A 234 3.67 9.88 5.86
N VAL A 235 4.07 9.39 7.03
CA VAL A 235 4.35 7.95 7.25
C VAL A 235 3.08 7.13 7.02
N ARG A 236 1.92 7.59 7.52
CA ARG A 236 0.62 6.94 7.31
C ARG A 236 0.21 6.90 5.84
N GLU A 237 0.38 8.01 5.11
CA GLU A 237 0.11 8.08 3.67
C GLU A 237 0.97 7.08 2.87
N ALA A 238 2.23 6.91 3.24
CA ALA A 238 3.14 5.97 2.60
C ALA A 238 2.83 4.50 2.95
N GLY A 239 2.29 4.26 4.15
CA GLY A 239 1.92 2.92 4.64
C GLY A 239 3.04 2.19 5.40
N LEU A 240 2.63 1.18 6.18
CA LEU A 240 3.52 0.41 7.05
C LEU A 240 4.40 -0.60 6.32
N GLN A 241 4.11 -0.92 5.05
CA GLN A 241 4.88 -1.87 4.24
C GLN A 241 6.35 -1.47 4.04
N HIS A 242 6.71 -0.24 4.36
CA HIS A 242 8.09 0.26 4.31
C HIS A 242 8.91 -0.07 5.56
N PHE A 243 8.30 -0.67 6.58
CA PHE A 243 8.94 -1.01 7.84
C PHE A 243 8.97 -2.53 8.02
N HIS A 244 10.16 -3.05 8.32
CA HIS A 244 10.32 -4.47 8.68
C HIS A 244 9.70 -4.75 10.06
N ASP A 245 9.88 -3.84 11.01
CA ASP A 245 9.24 -3.88 12.33
C ASP A 245 8.31 -2.69 12.46
N VAL A 246 7.02 -2.94 12.50
CA VAL A 246 5.96 -1.93 12.62
C VAL A 246 5.73 -1.49 14.07
N GLY A 247 6.18 -2.27 15.05
CA GLY A 247 5.95 -2.03 16.46
C GLY A 247 6.39 -0.63 16.93
N PRO A 248 7.61 -0.17 16.60
CA PRO A 248 8.06 1.18 16.97
C PRO A 248 7.20 2.29 16.37
N VAL A 249 6.71 2.12 15.12
CA VAL A 249 5.82 3.09 14.47
C VAL A 249 4.49 3.19 15.20
N LEU A 250 3.91 2.03 15.54
CA LEU A 250 2.63 1.97 16.25
C LEU A 250 2.73 2.58 17.66
N ARG A 251 3.83 2.35 18.38
CA ARG A 251 4.06 3.01 19.67
C ARG A 251 4.12 4.54 19.54
N LEU A 252 4.66 5.05 18.45
CA LEU A 252 4.69 6.50 18.19
C LEU A 252 3.28 7.03 17.90
N VAL A 253 2.48 6.29 17.11
CA VAL A 253 1.06 6.62 16.87
C VAL A 253 0.28 6.60 18.18
N GLU A 254 0.46 5.56 18.99
CA GLU A 254 -0.20 5.41 20.30
C GLU A 254 0.13 6.59 21.22
N ALA A 255 1.39 7.00 21.27
CA ALA A 255 1.81 8.14 22.10
C ALA A 255 1.25 9.49 21.64
N LEU A 256 1.03 9.68 20.34
CA LEU A 256 0.55 10.95 19.76
C LEU A 256 -0.97 11.03 19.61
N GLU A 257 -1.62 9.92 19.32
CA GLU A 257 -3.02 9.87 18.88
C GLU A 257 -3.87 8.86 19.66
N GLY A 258 -3.22 8.02 20.45
CA GLY A 258 -3.86 6.99 21.28
C GLY A 258 -3.86 5.59 20.66
N PRO A 259 -4.20 4.59 21.49
CA PRO A 259 -4.09 3.17 21.10
C PRO A 259 -5.06 2.76 19.99
N TRP A 260 -6.24 3.40 19.92
CA TRP A 260 -7.20 3.14 18.85
C TRP A 260 -6.67 3.49 17.47
N GLU A 261 -6.00 4.65 17.34
CA GLU A 261 -5.44 5.07 16.06
C GLU A 261 -4.24 4.19 15.64
N ALA A 262 -3.45 3.69 16.61
CA ALA A 262 -2.41 2.71 16.33
C ALA A 262 -3.00 1.40 15.79
N PHE A 263 -4.05 0.91 16.41
CA PHE A 263 -4.78 -0.27 15.94
C PHE A 263 -5.35 -0.06 14.53
N ARG A 264 -6.09 1.03 14.30
CA ARG A 264 -6.66 1.36 12.97
C ARG A 264 -5.60 1.46 11.87
N MET A 265 -4.46 2.10 12.18
CA MET A 265 -3.37 2.21 11.20
C MET A 265 -2.83 0.83 10.80
N LEU A 266 -2.71 -0.09 11.76
CA LEU A 266 -2.27 -1.44 11.48
C LEU A 266 -3.31 -2.20 10.66
N VAL A 267 -4.60 -2.14 11.03
CA VAL A 267 -5.70 -2.76 10.27
C VAL A 267 -5.72 -2.29 8.82
N GLN A 268 -5.68 -0.98 8.60
CA GLN A 268 -5.64 -0.41 7.24
C GLN A 268 -4.41 -0.87 6.43
N SER A 269 -3.29 -1.11 7.11
CA SER A 269 -2.11 -1.68 6.45
C SER A 269 -2.30 -3.14 6.07
N LEU A 270 -2.92 -3.93 6.94
CA LEU A 270 -3.26 -5.33 6.68
C LEU A 270 -4.21 -5.47 5.49
N GLU A 271 -5.25 -4.62 5.42
CA GLU A 271 -6.20 -4.59 4.30
C GLU A 271 -5.56 -4.31 2.94
N ARG A 272 -4.44 -3.58 2.92
CA ARG A 272 -3.69 -3.26 1.69
C ARG A 272 -2.67 -4.31 1.30
N THR A 273 -2.43 -5.28 2.16
CA THR A 273 -1.39 -6.30 1.98
C THR A 273 -2.04 -7.61 1.54
N LEU A 274 -1.63 -8.13 0.40
CA LEU A 274 -2.18 -9.38 -0.18
C LEU A 274 -1.98 -10.58 0.75
N GLU A 275 -0.82 -10.67 1.38
CA GLU A 275 -0.44 -11.72 2.33
C GLU A 275 0.20 -11.04 3.55
N PRO A 276 -0.60 -10.62 4.53
CA PRO A 276 -0.07 -9.96 5.70
C PRO A 276 0.82 -10.93 6.50
N PRO A 277 2.01 -10.48 6.96
CA PRO A 277 2.86 -11.29 7.81
C PRO A 277 2.13 -11.72 9.07
N LEU A 278 2.32 -12.98 9.47
CA LEU A 278 1.68 -13.54 10.67
C LEU A 278 1.97 -12.69 11.93
N GLU A 279 3.19 -12.17 12.03
CA GLU A 279 3.62 -11.28 13.13
C GLU A 279 2.79 -9.97 13.19
N HIS A 280 2.40 -9.42 12.04
CA HIS A 280 1.56 -8.23 11.99
C HIS A 280 0.11 -8.54 12.40
N LEU A 281 -0.42 -9.70 12.00
CA LEU A 281 -1.74 -10.17 12.43
C LEU A 281 -1.76 -10.46 13.93
N GLU A 282 -0.71 -11.08 14.47
CA GLU A 282 -0.55 -11.31 15.91
C GLU A 282 -0.53 -9.98 16.68
N LEU A 283 0.21 -8.99 16.17
CA LEU A 283 0.28 -7.67 16.80
C LEU A 283 -1.08 -6.96 16.75
N ALA A 284 -1.76 -7.00 15.60
CA ALA A 284 -3.10 -6.44 15.45
C ALA A 284 -4.10 -7.11 16.39
N TYR A 285 -4.08 -8.42 16.48
CA TYR A 285 -4.89 -9.18 17.42
C TYR A 285 -4.59 -8.78 18.88
N ARG A 286 -3.32 -8.63 19.24
CA ARG A 286 -2.92 -8.21 20.58
C ARG A 286 -3.44 -6.82 20.94
N LEU A 287 -3.37 -5.87 20.00
CA LEU A 287 -3.92 -4.53 20.16
C LEU A 287 -5.45 -4.55 20.21
N SER A 288 -6.10 -5.36 19.39
CA SER A 288 -7.56 -5.46 19.31
C SER A 288 -8.22 -5.89 20.63
N ARG A 289 -7.46 -6.58 21.50
CA ARG A 289 -7.97 -7.02 22.81
C ARG A 289 -8.46 -5.90 23.73
N SER A 290 -7.98 -4.68 23.51
CA SER A 290 -8.48 -3.48 24.22
C SER A 290 -9.78 -2.95 23.62
N PHE A 291 -10.20 -3.46 22.45
CA PHE A 291 -11.33 -2.97 21.66
C PHE A 291 -12.23 -4.13 21.21
N SER A 292 -12.38 -5.15 22.06
CA SER A 292 -13.03 -6.43 21.75
C SER A 292 -14.48 -6.32 21.25
N GLN A 293 -15.13 -5.16 21.41
CA GLN A 293 -16.51 -4.92 20.94
C GLN A 293 -16.56 -4.27 19.55
N SER A 294 -15.42 -3.99 18.91
CA SER A 294 -15.41 -3.42 17.56
C SER A 294 -15.43 -4.49 16.49
N SER A 295 -16.12 -4.22 15.39
CA SER A 295 -16.17 -5.11 14.22
C SER A 295 -14.78 -5.34 13.60
N GLU A 296 -13.90 -4.34 13.69
CA GLU A 296 -12.51 -4.45 13.23
C GLU A 296 -11.72 -5.44 14.10
N ALA A 297 -11.96 -5.49 15.41
CA ALA A 297 -11.30 -6.44 16.30
C ALA A 297 -11.73 -7.88 16.00
N GLU A 298 -13.01 -8.11 15.72
CA GLU A 298 -13.52 -9.41 15.31
C GLU A 298 -12.92 -9.85 13.97
N THR A 299 -12.85 -8.93 13.01
CA THR A 299 -12.25 -9.19 11.69
C THR A 299 -10.77 -9.60 11.83
N VAL A 300 -9.99 -8.85 12.60
CA VAL A 300 -8.56 -9.16 12.87
C VAL A 300 -8.40 -10.52 13.55
N ARG A 301 -9.26 -10.81 14.52
CA ARG A 301 -9.25 -12.11 15.21
C ARG A 301 -9.47 -13.26 14.22
N GLY A 302 -10.47 -13.13 13.36
CA GLY A 302 -10.76 -14.11 12.31
C GLY A 302 -9.61 -14.28 11.32
N GLN A 303 -9.01 -13.20 10.87
CA GLN A 303 -7.85 -13.22 9.98
C GLN A 303 -6.64 -13.87 10.62
N TYR A 304 -6.35 -13.58 11.89
CA TYR A 304 -5.23 -14.17 12.60
C TYR A 304 -5.41 -15.67 12.79
N LEU A 305 -6.60 -16.13 13.20
CA LEU A 305 -6.93 -17.54 13.26
C LEU A 305 -6.77 -18.25 11.90
N ALA A 306 -7.27 -17.64 10.83
CA ALA A 306 -7.13 -18.16 9.48
C ALA A 306 -5.65 -18.30 9.07
N ALA A 307 -4.83 -17.28 9.38
CA ALA A 307 -3.41 -17.29 9.09
C ALA A 307 -2.65 -18.35 9.89
N LEU A 308 -3.00 -18.58 11.17
CA LEU A 308 -2.43 -19.66 11.97
C LEU A 308 -2.72 -21.03 11.34
N TYR A 309 -3.95 -21.24 10.87
CA TYR A 309 -4.30 -22.48 10.17
C TYR A 309 -3.58 -22.60 8.83
N GLY A 310 -3.49 -21.50 8.06
CA GLY A 310 -2.74 -21.43 6.79
C GLY A 310 -1.26 -21.79 6.97
N ALA A 311 -0.67 -21.35 8.06
CA ALA A 311 0.72 -21.65 8.42
C ALA A 311 0.91 -23.07 9.03
N GLY A 312 -0.14 -23.89 9.15
CA GLY A 312 -0.08 -25.19 9.81
C GLY A 312 0.11 -25.13 11.33
N GLN A 313 -0.12 -23.98 11.96
CA GLN A 313 0.06 -23.74 13.39
C GLN A 313 -1.22 -24.02 14.20
N ALA A 314 -1.81 -25.21 14.03
CA ALA A 314 -3.05 -25.60 14.72
C ALA A 314 -2.94 -25.51 16.25
N LEU A 315 -1.78 -25.87 16.82
CA LEU A 315 -1.52 -25.72 18.26
C LEU A 315 -1.50 -24.25 18.70
N GLY A 316 -1.02 -23.34 17.85
CA GLY A 316 -1.07 -21.90 18.09
C GLY A 316 -2.51 -21.40 18.15
N ALA A 317 -3.35 -21.85 17.21
CA ALA A 317 -4.77 -21.54 17.20
C ALA A 317 -5.51 -22.09 18.44
N GLU A 318 -5.22 -23.35 18.84
CA GLU A 318 -5.76 -23.93 20.07
C GLU A 318 -5.36 -23.11 21.30
N GLY A 319 -4.08 -22.76 21.42
CA GLY A 319 -3.57 -21.96 22.54
C GLY A 319 -4.22 -20.60 22.65
N LEU A 320 -4.46 -19.94 21.51
CA LEU A 320 -5.15 -18.65 21.45
C LEU A 320 -6.60 -18.78 21.95
N LEU A 321 -7.34 -19.74 21.39
CA LEU A 321 -8.75 -19.98 21.73
C LEU A 321 -8.94 -20.39 23.19
N LEU A 322 -8.04 -21.24 23.73
CA LEU A 322 -8.04 -21.60 25.15
C LEU A 322 -7.75 -20.39 26.05
N ALA A 323 -6.79 -19.54 25.69
CA ALA A 323 -6.50 -18.32 26.45
C ALA A 323 -7.64 -17.30 26.42
N GLU A 324 -8.45 -17.27 25.37
CA GLU A 324 -9.69 -16.48 25.32
C GLU A 324 -10.78 -17.12 26.17
N HIS A 325 -10.94 -18.42 26.06
CA HIS A 325 -11.89 -19.19 26.86
C HIS A 325 -11.62 -19.05 28.37
N ASP A 326 -10.37 -19.13 28.80
CA ASP A 326 -9.99 -18.96 30.21
C ASP A 326 -10.35 -17.57 30.76
N ARG A 327 -10.37 -16.55 29.93
CA ARG A 327 -10.76 -15.19 30.33
C ARG A 327 -12.26 -14.99 30.38
N ASN A 328 -12.97 -15.56 29.44
CA ASN A 328 -14.43 -15.53 29.38
C ASN A 328 -14.96 -16.91 28.99
N PRO A 329 -15.17 -17.79 29.98
CA PRO A 329 -15.61 -19.16 29.74
C PRO A 329 -17.02 -19.29 29.13
N GLU A 330 -17.80 -18.20 29.14
CA GLU A 330 -19.16 -18.14 28.64
C GLU A 330 -19.25 -17.35 27.34
N ALA A 331 -18.10 -16.89 26.77
CA ALA A 331 -18.08 -16.24 25.47
C ALA A 331 -18.47 -17.22 24.38
N LEU A 332 -19.68 -17.07 23.88
CA LEU A 332 -20.27 -17.99 22.92
C LEU A 332 -19.47 -18.10 21.62
N GLU A 333 -18.92 -16.98 21.13
CA GLU A 333 -18.04 -16.95 19.95
C GLU A 333 -16.77 -17.77 20.15
N VAL A 334 -16.16 -17.69 21.34
CA VAL A 334 -14.95 -18.46 21.67
C VAL A 334 -15.25 -19.94 21.78
N LEU A 335 -16.36 -20.28 22.41
CA LEU A 335 -16.84 -21.67 22.48
C LEU A 335 -17.11 -22.24 21.09
N TYR A 336 -17.69 -21.45 20.23
CA TYR A 336 -17.99 -21.84 18.85
C TYR A 336 -16.70 -22.12 18.07
N ASP A 337 -15.76 -21.17 18.05
CA ASP A 337 -14.49 -21.32 17.35
C ASP A 337 -13.65 -22.47 17.91
N LEU A 338 -13.69 -22.68 19.24
CA LEU A 338 -12.98 -23.78 19.90
C LEU A 338 -13.58 -25.15 19.53
N ALA A 339 -14.90 -25.24 19.46
CA ALA A 339 -15.56 -26.46 19.02
C ALA A 339 -15.24 -26.80 17.57
N GLU A 340 -15.26 -25.81 16.68
CA GLU A 340 -14.84 -26.00 15.29
C GLU A 340 -13.36 -26.36 15.16
N HIS A 341 -12.49 -25.75 15.99
CA HIS A 341 -11.08 -26.13 16.04
C HIS A 341 -10.91 -27.62 16.34
N TYR A 342 -11.64 -28.10 17.34
CA TYR A 342 -11.60 -29.52 17.72
C TYR A 342 -12.16 -30.44 16.63
N GLU A 343 -13.19 -30.01 15.90
CA GLU A 343 -13.67 -30.76 14.73
C GLU A 343 -12.60 -30.84 13.64
N ARG A 344 -11.94 -29.72 13.32
CA ARG A 344 -10.85 -29.66 12.33
C ARG A 344 -9.68 -30.58 12.67
N THR A 345 -9.33 -30.65 13.95
CA THR A 345 -8.20 -31.46 14.43
C THR A 345 -8.57 -32.91 14.68
N GLY A 346 -9.83 -33.28 14.48
CA GLY A 346 -10.34 -34.63 14.70
C GLY A 346 -10.58 -34.98 16.19
N ALA A 347 -10.51 -33.99 17.08
CA ALA A 347 -10.75 -34.18 18.52
C ALA A 347 -12.26 -34.15 18.84
N TYR A 348 -13.05 -35.03 18.20
CA TYR A 348 -14.51 -34.99 18.20
C TYR A 348 -15.16 -35.05 19.59
N GLN A 349 -14.53 -35.71 20.57
CA GLN A 349 -15.04 -35.72 21.95
C GLN A 349 -14.94 -34.34 22.59
N LYS A 350 -13.80 -33.64 22.40
CA LYS A 350 -13.66 -32.26 22.88
C LYS A 350 -14.62 -31.33 22.15
N ALA A 351 -14.78 -31.49 20.83
CA ALA A 351 -15.73 -30.72 20.04
C ALA A 351 -17.15 -30.85 20.61
N ALA A 352 -17.62 -32.09 20.86
CA ALA A 352 -18.95 -32.32 21.40
C ALA A 352 -19.14 -31.71 22.80
N GLN A 353 -18.14 -31.79 23.66
CA GLN A 353 -18.18 -31.16 24.98
C GLN A 353 -18.26 -29.63 24.90
N THR A 354 -17.48 -29.05 24.01
CA THR A 354 -17.46 -27.58 23.80
C THR A 354 -18.78 -27.11 23.19
N TRP A 355 -19.31 -27.84 22.20
CA TRP A 355 -20.63 -27.55 21.62
C TRP A 355 -21.76 -27.64 22.65
N ARG A 356 -21.73 -28.60 23.58
CA ARG A 356 -22.70 -28.68 24.66
C ARG A 356 -22.67 -27.43 25.53
N LYS A 357 -21.49 -26.99 25.93
CA LYS A 357 -21.33 -25.76 26.69
C LYS A 357 -21.83 -24.54 25.92
N ALA A 358 -21.51 -24.46 24.64
CA ALA A 358 -22.02 -23.42 23.77
C ALA A 358 -23.57 -23.42 23.66
N LEU A 359 -24.18 -24.62 23.60
CA LEU A 359 -25.62 -24.78 23.61
C LEU A 359 -26.26 -24.29 24.92
N GLU A 360 -25.66 -24.62 26.06
CA GLU A 360 -26.11 -24.15 27.37
C GLU A 360 -26.09 -22.63 27.46
N VAL A 361 -25.00 -21.99 27.00
CA VAL A 361 -24.89 -20.52 26.97
C VAL A 361 -25.90 -19.91 26.04
N ALA A 362 -26.01 -20.39 24.80
CA ALA A 362 -26.94 -19.87 23.81
C ALA A 362 -28.40 -19.98 24.26
N TYR A 363 -28.76 -21.12 24.84
CA TYR A 363 -30.15 -21.43 25.20
C TYR A 363 -30.59 -20.76 26.51
N TYR A 364 -29.81 -20.92 27.58
CA TYR A 364 -30.21 -20.46 28.94
C TYR A 364 -29.84 -19.02 29.22
N TRP A 365 -28.66 -18.57 28.73
CA TRP A 365 -28.13 -17.25 29.06
C TRP A 365 -28.46 -16.19 28.03
N GLU A 366 -28.19 -16.46 26.76
CA GLU A 366 -28.45 -15.49 25.69
C GLU A 366 -29.89 -15.59 25.14
N LYS A 367 -30.57 -16.72 25.38
CA LYS A 367 -31.91 -17.02 24.84
C LYS A 367 -32.02 -16.90 23.32
N ASP A 368 -30.91 -17.11 22.63
CA ASP A 368 -30.84 -17.13 21.17
C ASP A 368 -31.24 -18.51 20.65
N LEU A 369 -32.52 -18.60 20.31
CA LEU A 369 -33.14 -19.87 19.86
C LEU A 369 -32.61 -20.32 18.50
N GLU A 370 -32.28 -19.37 17.59
CA GLU A 370 -31.75 -19.71 16.27
C GLU A 370 -30.35 -20.27 16.36
N LEU A 371 -29.51 -19.65 17.15
CA LEU A 371 -28.16 -20.12 17.40
C LEU A 371 -28.16 -21.44 18.17
N SER A 372 -29.03 -21.57 19.18
CA SER A 372 -29.21 -22.84 19.91
C SER A 372 -29.59 -23.99 18.97
N ARG A 373 -30.44 -23.73 17.99
CA ARG A 373 -30.82 -24.66 16.94
C ARG A 373 -29.63 -25.08 16.06
N GLU A 374 -28.80 -24.12 15.68
CA GLU A 374 -27.61 -24.38 14.87
C GLU A 374 -26.60 -25.25 15.64
N ILE A 375 -26.30 -24.87 16.89
CA ILE A 375 -25.40 -25.63 17.76
C ILE A 375 -25.94 -27.06 18.00
N LEU A 376 -27.24 -27.19 18.24
CA LEU A 376 -27.86 -28.49 18.44
C LEU A 376 -27.74 -29.37 17.18
N ARG A 377 -27.84 -28.81 15.99
CA ARG A 377 -27.60 -29.55 14.74
C ARG A 377 -26.15 -30.08 14.67
N ASN A 378 -25.17 -29.26 15.05
CA ASN A 378 -23.77 -29.68 15.09
C ASN A 378 -23.54 -30.81 16.08
N LEU A 379 -24.15 -30.72 17.25
CA LEU A 379 -24.10 -31.77 18.28
C LEU A 379 -24.77 -33.07 17.85
N LEU A 380 -25.98 -33.03 17.33
CA LEU A 380 -26.70 -34.20 16.81
C LEU A 380 -25.96 -34.86 15.66
N PHE A 381 -25.22 -34.07 14.90
CA PHE A 381 -24.34 -34.60 13.88
C PHE A 381 -23.17 -35.39 14.41
N LEU A 382 -22.56 -34.93 15.51
CA LEU A 382 -21.43 -35.61 16.20
C LEU A 382 -21.89 -36.79 17.05
N ASN A 383 -23.07 -36.69 17.69
CA ASN A 383 -23.64 -37.71 18.57
C ASN A 383 -25.18 -37.80 18.47
N PRO A 384 -25.68 -38.53 17.49
CA PRO A 384 -27.11 -38.56 17.17
C PRO A 384 -27.98 -39.28 18.19
N THR A 385 -27.40 -40.16 18.99
CA THR A 385 -28.12 -41.00 19.94
C THR A 385 -28.10 -40.48 21.38
N ASP A 386 -27.58 -39.25 21.57
CA ASP A 386 -27.49 -38.64 22.89
C ASP A 386 -28.89 -38.24 23.42
N PRO A 387 -29.33 -38.83 24.56
CA PRO A 387 -30.69 -38.57 25.06
C PRO A 387 -30.89 -37.12 25.54
N ASP A 388 -29.82 -36.47 26.03
CA ASP A 388 -29.89 -35.07 26.48
C ASP A 388 -30.14 -34.11 25.29
N LEU A 389 -29.51 -34.39 24.15
CA LEU A 389 -29.68 -33.61 22.94
C LEU A 389 -31.10 -33.77 22.36
N GLN A 390 -31.70 -34.95 22.52
CA GLN A 390 -33.08 -35.20 22.17
C GLN A 390 -34.04 -34.40 23.06
N LEU A 391 -33.74 -34.27 24.34
CA LEU A 391 -34.49 -33.45 25.28
C LEU A 391 -34.46 -31.97 24.87
N TYR A 392 -33.27 -31.42 24.62
CA TYR A 392 -33.13 -30.05 24.08
C TYR A 392 -33.92 -29.84 22.80
N LEU A 393 -33.94 -30.83 21.91
CA LEU A 393 -34.73 -30.76 20.67
C LEU A 393 -36.22 -30.68 20.95
N GLU A 394 -36.73 -31.45 21.90
CA GLU A 394 -38.14 -31.43 22.30
C GLU A 394 -38.52 -30.09 22.99
N GLU A 395 -37.64 -29.58 23.85
CA GLU A 395 -37.84 -28.25 24.46
C GLU A 395 -37.85 -27.11 23.44
N LEU A 396 -36.93 -27.13 22.50
CA LEU A 396 -36.91 -26.15 21.40
C LEU A 396 -38.16 -26.22 20.52
N LYS A 397 -38.66 -27.43 20.27
CA LYS A 397 -39.95 -27.64 19.56
C LYS A 397 -41.15 -27.11 20.34
N ALA A 398 -41.15 -27.27 21.66
CA ALA A 398 -42.22 -26.78 22.52
C ALA A 398 -42.26 -25.26 22.65
N THR A 399 -41.08 -24.60 22.60
CA THR A 399 -40.94 -23.15 22.86
C THR A 399 -41.30 -22.26 21.68
N SER A 400 -41.38 -22.77 20.44
CA SER A 400 -41.66 -21.93 19.25
C SER A 400 -42.45 -22.71 18.17
N LYS A 401 -43.58 -22.15 17.75
CA LYS A 401 -44.32 -22.63 16.55
C LYS A 401 -43.48 -22.58 15.26
N ALA A 402 -42.52 -21.67 15.16
CA ALA A 402 -41.59 -21.57 14.04
C ALA A 402 -40.56 -22.70 14.06
N LEU A 403 -40.18 -23.19 15.25
CA LEU A 403 -39.25 -24.29 15.44
C LEU A 403 -39.89 -25.67 15.28
N SER A 404 -41.25 -25.76 15.30
CA SER A 404 -41.97 -27.00 14.96
C SER A 404 -41.79 -27.42 13.48
N GLN A 405 -41.23 -26.53 12.65
CA GLN A 405 -40.78 -26.82 11.29
C GLN A 405 -39.26 -27.14 11.24
N LEU A 406 -38.63 -27.48 12.36
CA LEU A 406 -37.35 -28.16 12.33
C LEU A 406 -37.55 -29.43 11.47
N GLU A 407 -37.27 -29.27 10.17
CA GLU A 407 -37.10 -30.41 9.28
C GLU A 407 -36.16 -31.38 10.01
N ARG A 408 -36.60 -32.61 10.12
CA ARG A 408 -35.73 -33.71 10.60
C ARG A 408 -34.39 -33.54 9.90
N VAL A 409 -33.29 -33.50 10.65
CA VAL A 409 -31.98 -33.78 10.07
C VAL A 409 -32.18 -35.02 9.23
N PRO A 410 -32.03 -35.00 7.91
CA PRO A 410 -32.29 -36.19 7.10
C PRO A 410 -31.61 -37.37 7.76
N ASP A 411 -32.31 -38.52 7.90
CA ASP A 411 -31.75 -39.70 8.57
C ASP A 411 -30.38 -40.10 8.00
N ALA A 412 -30.08 -39.73 6.74
CA ALA A 412 -28.80 -39.85 6.07
C ALA A 412 -27.67 -39.00 6.70
N TRP A 413 -27.99 -38.02 7.56
CA TRP A 413 -27.01 -37.10 8.16
C TRP A 413 -26.73 -37.40 9.64
N VAL A 414 -27.51 -38.34 10.21
CA VAL A 414 -27.41 -38.73 11.59
C VAL A 414 -26.18 -39.63 11.78
N GLY A 415 -25.23 -39.19 12.61
CA GLY A 415 -24.01 -39.97 12.92
C GLY A 415 -22.83 -39.76 11.97
N THR A 416 -22.91 -38.77 11.06
CA THR A 416 -21.84 -38.54 10.09
C THR A 416 -20.84 -37.49 10.55
N THR A 417 -19.57 -37.88 10.58
CA THR A 417 -18.43 -36.95 10.69
C THR A 417 -18.22 -36.21 9.37
N PRO A 418 -17.43 -35.10 9.30
CA PRO A 418 -17.06 -34.49 8.01
C PRO A 418 -16.55 -35.52 7.01
N ASP A 419 -15.78 -36.51 7.46
CA ASP A 419 -15.23 -37.58 6.60
C ASP A 419 -16.31 -38.57 6.14
N SER A 420 -17.37 -38.77 6.90
CA SER A 420 -18.49 -39.62 6.48
C SER A 420 -19.47 -38.86 5.55
N LEU A 421 -19.68 -37.56 5.74
CA LEU A 421 -20.34 -36.72 4.73
C LEU A 421 -19.58 -36.72 3.40
N MET A 422 -18.25 -36.69 3.48
CA MET A 422 -17.41 -36.81 2.29
C MET A 422 -17.54 -38.18 1.62
N ARG A 423 -17.89 -39.24 2.37
CA ARG A 423 -18.03 -40.60 1.80
C ARG A 423 -19.42 -40.91 1.25
N GLU A 424 -20.48 -40.42 1.83
CA GLU A 424 -21.82 -40.96 1.60
C GLU A 424 -22.93 -39.91 1.36
N GLY A 425 -22.72 -38.63 1.65
CA GLY A 425 -23.82 -37.68 1.87
C GLY A 425 -24.06 -36.56 0.86
N LEU A 426 -23.18 -36.30 -0.10
CA LEU A 426 -23.44 -35.25 -1.09
C LEU A 426 -24.14 -35.80 -2.35
N PRO A 427 -25.08 -35.07 -2.93
CA PRO A 427 -25.65 -35.43 -4.20
C PRO A 427 -24.56 -35.45 -5.29
N ARG A 428 -24.68 -36.35 -6.26
CA ARG A 428 -23.79 -36.34 -7.43
C ARG A 428 -24.14 -35.16 -8.31
N PHE A 429 -23.08 -34.40 -8.65
CA PHE A 429 -23.16 -33.30 -9.58
C PHE A 429 -22.78 -33.77 -11.00
N HIS A 430 -23.26 -33.08 -12.02
CA HIS A 430 -23.04 -33.43 -13.43
C HIS A 430 -22.40 -32.29 -14.20
N GLY A 431 -21.49 -31.55 -13.53
CA GLY A 431 -20.79 -30.41 -14.11
C GLY A 431 -21.39 -29.06 -13.75
N GLU A 432 -22.31 -29.03 -12.77
CA GLU A 432 -22.81 -27.77 -12.22
C GLU A 432 -21.65 -26.91 -11.72
N PHE A 433 -21.80 -25.60 -11.88
CA PHE A 433 -20.74 -24.65 -11.60
C PHE A 433 -21.17 -23.71 -10.45
N LEU A 434 -20.40 -23.71 -9.37
CA LEU A 434 -20.60 -22.82 -8.23
C LEU A 434 -19.44 -21.82 -8.12
N VAL A 435 -19.79 -20.61 -7.73
CA VAL A 435 -18.85 -19.61 -7.24
C VAL A 435 -18.91 -19.64 -5.71
N VAL A 436 -17.76 -19.74 -5.06
CA VAL A 436 -17.62 -19.69 -3.60
C VAL A 436 -16.80 -18.49 -3.22
N VAL A 437 -17.30 -17.67 -2.30
CA VAL A 437 -16.63 -16.46 -1.83
C VAL A 437 -16.45 -16.54 -0.32
N GLY A 438 -15.20 -16.42 0.14
CA GLY A 438 -14.83 -16.58 1.54
C GLY A 438 -14.26 -17.96 1.89
N GLY A 439 -14.03 -18.18 3.16
CA GLY A 439 -13.29 -19.33 3.64
C GLY A 439 -11.78 -19.08 3.65
N HIS A 440 -11.00 -20.02 4.10
CA HIS A 440 -9.54 -19.96 4.13
C HIS A 440 -8.92 -21.03 3.23
N THR A 441 -7.64 -20.85 2.87
CA THR A 441 -6.91 -21.74 1.93
C THR A 441 -6.97 -23.21 2.31
N GLN A 442 -6.94 -23.55 3.61
CA GLN A 442 -7.03 -24.96 4.06
C GLN A 442 -8.41 -25.57 3.82
N LEU A 443 -9.48 -24.78 4.03
CA LEU A 443 -10.83 -25.24 3.72
C LEU A 443 -10.94 -25.51 2.22
N ARG A 444 -10.48 -24.59 1.41
CA ARG A 444 -10.45 -24.72 -0.05
C ARG A 444 -9.65 -25.94 -0.49
N SER A 445 -8.39 -26.06 -0.04
CA SER A 445 -7.49 -27.14 -0.46
C SER A 445 -8.01 -28.53 -0.08
N ARG A 446 -8.75 -28.63 1.03
CA ARG A 446 -9.37 -29.89 1.47
C ARG A 446 -10.67 -30.18 0.71
N MET A 447 -11.51 -29.17 0.47
CA MET A 447 -12.86 -29.37 -0.08
C MET A 447 -12.89 -29.40 -1.61
N LEU A 448 -12.06 -28.61 -2.27
CA LEU A 448 -12.07 -28.48 -3.73
C LEU A 448 -11.87 -29.82 -4.45
N PRO A 449 -10.80 -30.61 -4.15
CA PRO A 449 -10.60 -31.89 -4.83
C PRO A 449 -11.73 -32.89 -4.61
N TYR A 450 -12.32 -32.86 -3.38
CA TYR A 450 -13.42 -33.74 -3.04
C TYR A 450 -14.68 -33.40 -3.84
N LEU A 451 -15.07 -32.12 -3.91
CA LEU A 451 -16.27 -31.66 -4.62
C LEU A 451 -16.12 -31.80 -6.14
N GLU A 452 -14.93 -31.59 -6.66
CA GLU A 452 -14.63 -31.85 -8.09
C GLU A 452 -14.76 -33.35 -8.42
N ALA A 453 -14.35 -34.24 -7.50
CA ALA A 453 -14.56 -35.68 -7.65
C ALA A 453 -16.05 -36.09 -7.59
N GLN A 454 -16.91 -35.26 -6.96
CA GLN A 454 -18.36 -35.42 -6.99
C GLN A 454 -19.01 -34.84 -8.26
N GLY A 455 -18.22 -34.31 -9.18
CA GLY A 455 -18.70 -33.73 -10.45
C GLY A 455 -19.08 -32.24 -10.36
N LEU A 456 -18.84 -31.56 -9.24
CA LEU A 456 -19.10 -30.14 -9.05
C LEU A 456 -17.90 -29.33 -9.57
N ARG A 457 -18.16 -28.30 -10.34
CA ARG A 457 -17.14 -27.33 -10.78
C ARG A 457 -17.17 -26.11 -9.86
N LEU A 458 -16.01 -25.65 -9.40
CA LEU A 458 -15.95 -24.55 -8.44
C LEU A 458 -14.89 -23.50 -8.87
N ASP A 459 -15.29 -22.24 -8.78
CA ASP A 459 -14.35 -21.12 -8.67
C ASP A 459 -14.42 -20.61 -7.24
N TRP A 460 -13.33 -20.77 -6.51
CA TRP A 460 -13.25 -20.43 -5.09
C TRP A 460 -12.36 -19.21 -4.87
N PHE A 461 -12.97 -18.15 -4.36
CA PHE A 461 -12.32 -16.92 -3.96
C PHE A 461 -12.20 -16.91 -2.44
N ASP A 462 -11.07 -17.42 -1.92
CA ASP A 462 -10.80 -17.45 -0.48
C ASP A 462 -10.51 -16.05 0.07
N SER A 463 -10.63 -15.91 1.39
CA SER A 463 -10.44 -14.65 2.10
C SER A 463 -9.00 -14.43 2.58
N ASP A 464 -8.08 -15.37 2.27
CA ASP A 464 -6.71 -15.30 2.73
C ASP A 464 -5.97 -14.15 2.02
N GLY A 465 -5.96 -12.98 2.65
CA GLY A 465 -5.11 -11.87 2.25
C GLY A 465 -5.65 -10.92 1.19
N HIS A 466 -6.88 -11.07 0.76
CA HIS A 466 -7.40 -10.20 -0.30
C HIS A 466 -8.33 -9.11 0.25
N THR A 467 -7.82 -7.89 0.30
CA THR A 467 -8.65 -6.70 0.27
C THR A 467 -9.65 -6.83 -0.88
N ALA A 468 -10.90 -6.52 -0.61
CA ALA A 468 -11.96 -6.42 -1.61
C ALA A 468 -11.65 -5.29 -2.62
N GLY A 469 -10.61 -5.49 -3.42
CA GLY A 469 -10.28 -4.60 -4.53
C GLY A 469 -11.37 -4.71 -5.60
N ARG A 470 -11.65 -3.60 -6.28
CA ARG A 470 -12.59 -3.57 -7.43
C ARG A 470 -12.28 -4.65 -8.47
N GLU A 471 -11.04 -5.10 -8.55
CA GLU A 471 -10.60 -6.15 -9.47
C GLU A 471 -11.13 -7.54 -9.07
N ILE A 472 -11.11 -7.88 -7.77
CA ILE A 472 -11.67 -9.14 -7.27
C ILE A 472 -13.17 -9.19 -7.50
N ILE A 473 -13.88 -8.10 -7.19
CA ILE A 473 -15.31 -7.99 -7.45
C ILE A 473 -15.61 -8.23 -8.93
N ARG A 474 -14.88 -7.59 -9.84
CA ARG A 474 -15.03 -7.80 -11.30
C ARG A 474 -14.76 -9.25 -11.72
N ARG A 475 -13.74 -9.88 -11.14
CA ARG A 475 -13.42 -11.30 -11.42
C ARG A 475 -14.54 -12.21 -10.97
N ILE A 476 -15.08 -12.00 -9.78
CA ILE A 476 -16.26 -12.76 -9.28
C ILE A 476 -17.46 -12.52 -10.19
N GLN A 477 -17.78 -11.27 -10.50
CA GLN A 477 -18.88 -10.89 -11.37
C GLN A 477 -18.82 -11.61 -12.73
N SER A 478 -17.65 -11.65 -13.37
CA SER A 478 -17.44 -12.34 -14.64
C SER A 478 -17.68 -13.87 -14.57
N ARG A 479 -17.63 -14.47 -13.37
CA ARG A 479 -17.90 -15.89 -13.16
C ARG A 479 -19.36 -16.16 -12.85
N LEU A 480 -20.04 -15.20 -12.22
CA LEU A 480 -21.46 -15.33 -11.85
C LEU A 480 -22.37 -15.50 -13.07
N GLU A 481 -22.04 -14.91 -14.21
CA GLU A 481 -22.82 -15.07 -15.45
C GLU A 481 -23.01 -16.54 -15.86
N ARG A 482 -22.03 -17.38 -15.54
CA ARG A 482 -22.02 -18.82 -15.90
C ARG A 482 -22.32 -19.71 -14.69
N ALA A 483 -22.47 -19.13 -13.51
CA ALA A 483 -22.66 -19.89 -12.30
C ALA A 483 -24.08 -20.42 -12.15
N HIS A 484 -24.21 -21.62 -11.64
CA HIS A 484 -25.48 -22.22 -11.26
C HIS A 484 -25.86 -21.89 -9.81
N GLY A 485 -24.92 -21.34 -9.04
CA GLY A 485 -25.14 -20.84 -7.69
C GLY A 485 -23.93 -20.10 -7.12
N LEU A 486 -24.18 -19.30 -6.10
CA LEU A 486 -23.18 -18.58 -5.32
C LEU A 486 -23.30 -18.99 -3.85
N ILE A 487 -22.17 -19.39 -3.26
CA ILE A 487 -22.06 -19.59 -1.81
C ILE A 487 -21.18 -18.49 -1.23
N ILE A 488 -21.68 -17.75 -0.26
CA ILE A 488 -20.91 -16.75 0.51
C ILE A 488 -20.69 -17.31 1.91
N ILE A 489 -19.42 -17.50 2.27
CA ILE A 489 -19.04 -17.93 3.63
C ILE A 489 -18.86 -16.65 4.47
N SER A 490 -19.96 -16.19 5.06
CA SER A 490 -20.10 -14.86 5.67
C SER A 490 -19.09 -14.58 6.80
N SER A 491 -18.66 -15.60 7.52
CA SER A 491 -17.68 -15.46 8.60
C SER A 491 -16.25 -15.11 8.16
N TYR A 492 -15.99 -15.10 6.86
CA TYR A 492 -14.68 -14.81 6.28
C TYR A 492 -14.71 -13.70 5.22
N VAL A 493 -15.82 -13.02 5.07
CA VAL A 493 -15.99 -12.00 4.01
C VAL A 493 -16.63 -10.76 4.61
N GLY A 494 -15.96 -9.62 4.49
CA GLY A 494 -16.53 -8.33 4.88
C GLY A 494 -17.74 -7.93 4.01
N HIS A 495 -18.57 -7.04 4.55
CA HIS A 495 -19.74 -6.49 3.84
C HIS A 495 -19.34 -5.82 2.51
N ASP A 496 -18.16 -5.25 2.44
CA ASP A 496 -17.63 -4.57 1.25
C ASP A 496 -17.45 -5.49 0.03
N LEU A 497 -17.29 -6.80 0.27
CA LEU A 497 -17.19 -7.79 -0.78
C LEU A 497 -18.50 -8.59 -0.91
N SER A 498 -19.07 -9.03 0.22
CA SER A 498 -20.24 -9.91 0.21
C SER A 498 -21.48 -9.24 -0.39
N GLU A 499 -21.74 -7.98 -0.06
CA GLU A 499 -22.93 -7.27 -0.49
C GLU A 499 -22.94 -6.96 -2.00
N PRO A 500 -21.87 -6.38 -2.61
CA PRO A 500 -21.84 -6.18 -4.05
C PRO A 500 -21.94 -7.48 -4.86
N VAL A 501 -21.31 -8.56 -4.38
CA VAL A 501 -21.35 -9.86 -5.06
C VAL A 501 -22.72 -10.51 -4.95
N ARG A 502 -23.38 -10.38 -3.80
CA ARG A 502 -24.75 -10.85 -3.58
C ARG A 502 -25.75 -10.16 -4.51
N LEU A 503 -25.70 -8.82 -4.54
CA LEU A 503 -26.57 -8.01 -5.40
C LEU A 503 -26.41 -8.36 -6.88
N GLU A 504 -25.17 -8.54 -7.32
CA GLU A 504 -24.90 -8.94 -8.71
C GLU A 504 -25.44 -10.32 -9.03
N ALA A 505 -25.27 -11.30 -8.13
CA ALA A 505 -25.85 -12.63 -8.30
C ALA A 505 -27.38 -12.58 -8.39
N GLU A 506 -28.02 -11.78 -7.54
CA GLU A 506 -29.46 -11.56 -7.56
C GLU A 506 -29.94 -10.92 -8.88
N ASN A 507 -29.22 -9.90 -9.38
CA ASN A 507 -29.51 -9.26 -10.66
C ASN A 507 -29.42 -10.25 -11.84
N LEU A 508 -28.46 -11.17 -11.79
CA LEU A 508 -28.26 -12.23 -12.78
C LEU A 508 -29.22 -13.43 -12.56
N GLY A 509 -30.05 -13.37 -11.52
CA GLY A 509 -30.95 -14.46 -11.12
C GLY A 509 -30.20 -15.71 -10.65
N VAL A 510 -28.90 -15.59 -10.24
CA VAL A 510 -28.12 -16.68 -9.66
C VAL A 510 -28.58 -16.90 -8.23
N PRO A 511 -29.02 -18.12 -7.84
CA PRO A 511 -29.36 -18.38 -6.46
C PRO A 511 -28.15 -18.18 -5.55
N VAL A 512 -28.38 -17.60 -4.37
CA VAL A 512 -27.35 -17.28 -3.39
C VAL A 512 -27.62 -18.06 -2.12
N TYR A 513 -26.59 -18.70 -1.58
CA TYR A 513 -26.61 -19.29 -0.25
C TYR A 513 -25.56 -18.57 0.61
N ILE A 514 -26.00 -17.92 1.67
CA ILE A 514 -25.12 -17.29 2.64
C ILE A 514 -25.01 -18.25 3.82
N THR A 515 -23.79 -18.70 4.10
CA THR A 515 -23.61 -19.54 5.31
C THR A 515 -23.92 -18.69 6.54
N PRO A 516 -24.58 -19.24 7.54
CA PRO A 516 -24.79 -18.55 8.81
C PRO A 516 -23.44 -18.02 9.34
N GLY A 517 -23.40 -16.78 9.84
CA GLY A 517 -22.15 -16.06 10.20
C GLY A 517 -21.23 -16.77 11.19
N ARG A 518 -21.74 -17.81 11.81
CA ARG A 518 -21.03 -18.66 12.76
C ARG A 518 -20.76 -20.08 12.26
N ALA A 519 -21.30 -20.46 11.09
CA ALA A 519 -21.03 -21.76 10.45
C ALA A 519 -19.68 -21.72 9.70
N ARG A 520 -18.59 -21.85 10.45
CA ARG A 520 -17.21 -21.87 9.94
C ARG A 520 -16.74 -23.30 9.81
N GLY A 521 -16.01 -23.66 8.77
CA GLY A 521 -15.32 -24.95 8.64
C GLY A 521 -15.94 -25.95 7.66
N ALA A 522 -15.30 -27.13 7.56
CA ALA A 522 -15.62 -28.14 6.55
C ALA A 522 -17.05 -28.66 6.64
N THR A 523 -17.54 -28.93 7.85
CA THR A 523 -18.88 -29.44 8.09
C THR A 523 -19.96 -28.44 7.67
N GLY A 524 -19.81 -27.17 8.10
CA GLY A 524 -20.75 -26.10 7.74
C GLY A 524 -20.78 -25.84 6.24
N PHE A 525 -19.62 -25.89 5.60
CA PHE A 525 -19.52 -25.72 4.16
C PHE A 525 -20.14 -26.90 3.38
N LEU A 526 -19.87 -28.14 3.77
CA LEU A 526 -20.47 -29.31 3.11
C LEU A 526 -21.99 -29.34 3.27
N ARG A 527 -22.51 -28.92 4.42
CA ARG A 527 -23.97 -28.73 4.61
C ARG A 527 -24.52 -27.66 3.68
N ALA A 528 -23.84 -26.52 3.59
CA ALA A 528 -24.24 -25.45 2.67
C ALA A 528 -24.36 -25.97 1.23
N VAL A 529 -23.37 -26.74 0.77
CA VAL A 529 -23.38 -27.35 -0.55
C VAL A 529 -24.57 -28.32 -0.71
N ALA A 530 -24.81 -29.17 0.28
CA ALA A 530 -25.89 -30.14 0.22
C ALA A 530 -27.30 -29.49 0.26
N GLU A 531 -27.51 -28.53 1.15
CA GLU A 531 -28.77 -27.78 1.27
C GLU A 531 -29.05 -26.92 0.03
N PHE A 532 -27.97 -26.43 -0.60
CA PHE A 532 -28.06 -25.56 -1.78
C PHE A 532 -28.22 -26.34 -3.09
N ALA A 533 -27.83 -27.61 -3.15
CA ALA A 533 -27.81 -28.42 -4.34
C ALA A 533 -29.18 -28.44 -5.11
N PRO A 534 -30.37 -28.53 -4.47
CA PRO A 534 -31.62 -28.48 -5.19
C PRO A 534 -31.85 -27.20 -5.99
N GLN A 535 -31.41 -26.06 -5.47
CA GLN A 535 -31.52 -24.77 -6.17
C GLN A 535 -30.55 -24.69 -7.35
N VAL A 536 -29.32 -25.21 -7.16
CA VAL A 536 -28.29 -25.32 -8.20
C VAL A 536 -28.76 -26.18 -9.37
N PHE A 537 -29.33 -27.37 -9.08
CA PHE A 537 -29.90 -28.25 -10.11
C PHE A 537 -31.05 -27.61 -10.86
N LYS A 538 -31.94 -26.92 -10.14
CA LYS A 538 -33.07 -26.21 -10.76
C LYS A 538 -32.61 -25.13 -11.74
N ARG A 539 -31.51 -24.44 -11.44
CA ARG A 539 -30.94 -23.44 -12.34
C ARG A 539 -30.22 -24.08 -13.51
N ALA A 540 -29.42 -25.13 -13.27
CA ALA A 540 -28.74 -25.86 -14.33
C ALA A 540 -29.73 -26.39 -15.40
N LEU A 541 -30.91 -26.87 -14.99
CA LEU A 541 -31.96 -27.33 -15.88
C LEU A 541 -32.64 -26.19 -16.67
N LYS A 542 -32.54 -24.93 -16.23
CA LYS A 542 -33.15 -23.77 -16.91
C LYS A 542 -32.19 -23.09 -17.89
N GLY A 543 -30.91 -23.35 -17.78
CA GLY A 543 -29.87 -22.71 -18.58
C GLY A 543 -29.24 -23.61 -19.66
N GLY A 544 -29.75 -24.87 -19.82
CA GLY A 544 -29.34 -25.84 -20.85
C GLY A 544 -30.27 -25.77 -22.08
#